data_8bf556de6ac9e29f195e35309a8ee067
#
_entry.id   8bf556de6ac9e29f195e35309a8ee067
#
_cell.length_a   1.000
_cell.length_b   1.000
_cell.length_c   1.000
_cell.angle_alpha   90.00
_cell.angle_beta   90.00
_cell.angle_gamma   90.00
#
_symmetry.space_group_name_H-M   'P 1'
#
loop_
_entity.id
_entity.type
_entity.pdbx_description
1 polymer ?
#
loop_
_entity_poly.entity_id
_entity_poly.type
_entity_poly.pdbx_seq_one_letter_code
_entity_poly.pdbx_strand_id
1 'polypeptide(L)'
;VLFLFGEVKTSSEIANRPPQVMTGAKGIESQLRDLYNDRNKRLILISYLKSKMRHFPEGHRFRTDFDRSQRAYYSGIDDFHLIGVLVTDVEPDERDVSLSYGRLRDHVLNPIGIKLLAMYLPIRKEDWKDIINERAE
;
A
#
# COMPACT_ATOMS: atom_id res chain seq x y z
N VAL A 1 -7.66 -14.06 -3.00
CA VAL A 1 -7.22 -12.68 -3.31
C VAL A 1 -6.29 -12.72 -4.50
N LEU A 2 -6.66 -12.01 -5.57
CA LEU A 2 -5.85 -11.93 -6.79
C LEU A 2 -4.75 -10.88 -6.69
N PHE A 3 -5.07 -9.72 -6.11
CA PHE A 3 -4.15 -8.60 -5.95
C PHE A 3 -4.26 -7.95 -4.59
N LEU A 4 -3.13 -7.41 -4.15
CA LEU A 4 -3.03 -6.53 -2.99
C LEU A 4 -2.57 -5.16 -3.49
N PHE A 5 -3.42 -4.15 -3.37
CA PHE A 5 -3.08 -2.77 -3.70
C PHE A 5 -2.78 -1.98 -2.44
N GLY A 6 -1.85 -1.08 -2.52
CA GLY A 6 -1.45 -0.36 -1.32
C GLY A 6 -0.81 1.00 -1.54
N GLU A 7 -0.65 1.68 -0.43
CA GLU A 7 0.04 2.96 -0.33
C GLU A 7 0.99 2.94 0.85
N VAL A 8 2.17 3.48 0.66
CA VAL A 8 3.18 3.65 1.71
C VAL A 8 3.49 5.13 1.87
N LYS A 9 3.43 5.63 3.08
CA LYS A 9 3.80 7.01 3.42
C LYS A 9 4.78 7.02 4.59
N THR A 10 5.64 8.03 4.59
CA THR A 10 6.59 8.26 5.68
C THR A 10 6.23 9.52 6.44
N SER A 11 6.43 9.52 7.75
CA SER A 11 6.16 10.68 8.59
C SER A 11 7.12 10.77 9.77
N SER A 12 7.46 12.00 10.15
CA SER A 12 8.11 12.35 11.42
C SER A 12 7.20 13.22 12.30
N GLU A 13 5.91 13.28 11.99
CA GLU A 13 4.95 14.16 12.65
C GLU A 13 4.56 13.62 14.02
N ILE A 14 4.67 14.49 15.05
CA ILE A 14 4.29 14.20 16.43
C ILE A 14 2.97 14.89 16.81
N ALA A 15 2.71 16.07 16.22
CA ALA A 15 1.64 16.96 16.66
C ALA A 15 0.23 16.40 16.41
N ASN A 16 0.05 15.65 15.34
CA ASN A 16 -1.24 15.04 14.99
C ASN A 16 -1.17 13.52 15.09
N ARG A 17 -2.24 12.93 15.63
CA ARG A 17 -2.42 11.49 15.74
C ARG A 17 -3.82 11.09 15.28
N PRO A 18 -4.00 10.49 14.08
CA PRO A 18 -2.97 10.11 13.08
C PRO A 18 -2.23 11.28 12.45
N PRO A 19 -1.01 11.06 11.93
CA PRO A 19 -0.29 12.11 11.21
C PRO A 19 -0.99 12.47 9.89
N GLN A 20 -0.71 13.65 9.36
CA GLN A 20 -1.35 14.17 8.13
C GLN A 20 -1.19 13.25 6.90
N VAL A 21 -0.10 12.49 6.83
CA VAL A 21 0.10 11.50 5.75
C VAL A 21 -0.92 10.36 5.78
N MET A 22 -1.63 10.18 6.88
CA MET A 22 -2.76 9.25 6.98
C MET A 22 -4.07 9.88 6.50
N THR A 23 -4.37 11.10 6.96
CA THR A 23 -5.71 11.72 6.87
C THR A 23 -5.83 12.85 5.85
N GLY A 24 -4.72 13.39 5.36
CA GLY A 24 -4.71 14.50 4.41
C GLY A 24 -5.27 14.12 3.03
N ALA A 25 -5.44 15.12 2.16
CA ALA A 25 -6.03 14.97 0.82
C ALA A 25 -5.29 13.95 -0.08
N LYS A 26 -4.01 13.75 0.15
CA LYS A 26 -3.17 12.74 -0.53
C LYS A 26 -2.64 11.69 0.46
N GLY A 27 -3.27 11.57 1.60
CA GLY A 27 -2.91 10.62 2.64
C GLY A 27 -3.32 9.18 2.31
N ILE A 28 -2.91 8.26 3.15
CA ILE A 28 -3.20 6.83 2.98
C ILE A 28 -4.71 6.57 2.87
N GLU A 29 -5.54 7.18 3.71
CA GLU A 29 -6.99 7.00 3.65
C GLU A 29 -7.57 7.39 2.29
N SER A 30 -7.20 8.56 1.79
CA SER A 30 -7.67 9.05 0.49
C SER A 30 -7.22 8.15 -0.65
N GLN A 31 -5.95 7.74 -0.66
CA GLN A 31 -5.40 6.87 -1.70
C GLN A 31 -6.05 5.48 -1.70
N LEU A 32 -6.31 4.90 -0.53
CA LEU A 32 -6.97 3.59 -0.44
C LEU A 32 -8.45 3.67 -0.85
N ARG A 33 -9.17 4.75 -0.53
CA ARG A 33 -10.53 4.98 -1.06
C ARG A 33 -10.54 5.10 -2.58
N ASP A 34 -9.60 5.83 -3.13
CA ASP A 34 -9.46 5.97 -4.59
C ASP A 34 -9.19 4.62 -5.24
N LEU A 35 -8.29 3.81 -4.69
CA LEU A 35 -8.03 2.46 -5.17
C LEU A 35 -9.25 1.55 -5.06
N TYR A 36 -10.07 1.71 -4.04
CA TYR A 36 -11.32 0.97 -3.89
C TYR A 36 -12.35 1.38 -4.95
N ASN A 37 -12.54 2.68 -5.15
CA ASN A 37 -13.62 3.21 -5.99
C ASN A 37 -13.27 3.20 -7.48
N ASP A 38 -12.00 3.28 -7.84
CA ASP A 38 -11.56 3.47 -9.23
C ASP A 38 -10.82 2.24 -9.77
N ARG A 39 -11.57 1.42 -10.54
CA ARG A 39 -11.00 0.25 -11.21
C ARG A 39 -9.88 0.60 -12.18
N ASN A 40 -9.96 1.76 -12.84
CA ASN A 40 -8.93 2.17 -13.80
C ASN A 40 -7.59 2.43 -13.10
N LYS A 41 -7.59 3.00 -11.90
CA LYS A 41 -6.36 3.13 -11.09
C LYS A 41 -5.74 1.77 -10.78
N ARG A 42 -6.56 0.77 -10.42
CA ARG A 42 -6.07 -0.59 -10.19
C ARG A 42 -5.50 -1.23 -11.46
N LEU A 43 -6.15 -1.03 -12.59
CA LEU A 43 -5.65 -1.54 -13.88
C LEU A 43 -4.31 -0.92 -14.29
N ILE A 44 -4.10 0.37 -14.02
CA ILE A 44 -2.82 1.05 -14.23
C ILE A 44 -1.72 0.39 -13.38
N LEU A 45 -1.99 0.13 -12.11
CA LEU A 45 -1.03 -0.53 -11.22
C LEU A 45 -0.74 -1.98 -11.66
N ILE A 46 -1.74 -2.72 -12.13
CA ILE A 46 -1.54 -4.06 -12.70
C ILE A 46 -0.64 -4.00 -13.95
N SER A 47 -0.85 -3.02 -14.82
CA SER A 47 -0.02 -2.82 -16.00
C SER A 47 1.43 -2.48 -15.64
N TYR A 48 1.63 -1.66 -14.61
CA TYR A 48 2.96 -1.36 -14.08
C TYR A 48 3.63 -2.62 -13.52
N LEU A 49 2.92 -3.39 -12.71
CA LEU A 49 3.43 -4.65 -12.17
C LEU A 49 3.78 -5.64 -13.29
N LYS A 50 2.97 -5.71 -14.33
CA LYS A 50 3.26 -6.53 -15.52
C LYS A 50 4.62 -6.19 -16.13
N SER A 51 4.96 -4.91 -16.24
CA SER A 51 6.27 -4.49 -16.74
C SER A 51 7.43 -5.00 -15.87
N LYS A 52 7.22 -5.09 -14.55
CA LYS A 52 8.22 -5.62 -13.62
C LYS A 52 8.34 -7.14 -13.70
N MET A 53 7.25 -7.85 -13.96
CA MET A 53 7.27 -9.31 -14.09
C MET A 53 8.12 -9.78 -15.28
N ARG A 54 8.38 -8.94 -16.27
CA ARG A 54 9.27 -9.25 -17.41
C ARG A 54 10.72 -9.51 -17.00
N HIS A 55 11.15 -9.03 -15.83
CA HIS A 55 12.48 -9.30 -15.29
C HIS A 55 12.66 -10.74 -14.80
N PHE A 56 11.57 -11.47 -14.59
CA PHE A 56 11.61 -12.87 -14.24
C PHE A 56 11.56 -13.76 -15.49
N PRO A 57 12.32 -14.87 -15.53
CA PRO A 57 12.28 -15.81 -16.64
C PRO A 57 10.88 -16.40 -16.88
N GLU A 58 10.64 -16.89 -18.09
CA GLU A 58 9.45 -17.71 -18.37
C GLU A 58 9.41 -18.93 -17.43
N GLY A 59 8.21 -19.24 -16.90
CA GLY A 59 8.03 -20.33 -15.95
C GLY A 59 8.40 -19.98 -14.50
N HIS A 60 8.97 -18.81 -14.24
CA HIS A 60 9.19 -18.37 -12.88
C HIS A 60 7.85 -18.20 -12.14
N ARG A 61 7.78 -18.69 -10.89
CA ARG A 61 6.54 -18.71 -10.10
C ARG A 61 5.83 -17.36 -10.07
N PHE A 62 6.54 -16.28 -9.80
CA PHE A 62 5.93 -14.95 -9.72
C PHE A 62 5.29 -14.52 -11.03
N ARG A 63 5.94 -14.79 -12.15
CA ARG A 63 5.39 -14.48 -13.48
C ARG A 63 4.15 -15.32 -13.79
N THR A 64 4.20 -16.60 -13.49
CA THR A 64 3.07 -17.53 -13.70
C THR A 64 1.86 -17.15 -12.82
N ASP A 65 2.09 -16.84 -11.55
CA ASP A 65 1.04 -16.44 -10.63
C ASP A 65 0.45 -15.09 -11.04
N PHE A 66 1.28 -14.13 -11.47
CA PHE A 66 0.81 -12.85 -11.99
C PHE A 66 -0.08 -13.03 -13.23
N ASP A 67 0.36 -13.79 -14.22
CA ASP A 67 -0.39 -14.02 -15.46
C ASP A 67 -1.77 -14.66 -15.19
N ARG A 68 -1.83 -15.58 -14.23
CA ARG A 68 -3.07 -16.20 -13.78
C ARG A 68 -4.00 -15.18 -13.11
N SER A 69 -3.48 -14.39 -12.18
CA SER A 69 -4.23 -13.37 -11.46
C SER A 69 -4.73 -12.27 -12.40
N GLN A 70 -3.90 -11.83 -13.34
CA GLN A 70 -4.27 -10.83 -14.33
C GLN A 70 -5.41 -11.30 -15.23
N ARG A 71 -5.33 -12.52 -15.73
CA ARG A 71 -6.41 -13.11 -16.56
C ARG A 71 -7.73 -13.18 -15.79
N ALA A 72 -7.69 -13.66 -14.55
CA ALA A 72 -8.88 -13.73 -13.70
C ALA A 72 -9.48 -12.34 -13.45
N TYR A 73 -8.65 -11.36 -13.12
CA TYR A 73 -9.08 -9.99 -12.87
C TYR A 73 -9.70 -9.34 -14.12
N TYR A 74 -9.09 -9.53 -15.28
CA TYR A 74 -9.61 -9.00 -16.55
C TYR A 74 -10.88 -9.69 -17.01
N SER A 75 -11.11 -10.94 -16.60
CA SER A 75 -12.37 -11.66 -16.86
C SER A 75 -13.54 -11.22 -15.97
N GLY A 76 -13.31 -10.28 -15.04
CA GLY A 76 -14.34 -9.70 -14.19
C GLY A 76 -14.33 -10.16 -12.74
N ILE A 77 -13.35 -10.97 -12.33
CA ILE A 77 -13.18 -11.36 -10.92
C ILE A 77 -12.47 -10.22 -10.17
N ASP A 78 -13.24 -9.38 -9.53
CA ASP A 78 -12.74 -8.18 -8.82
C ASP A 78 -12.35 -8.53 -7.36
N ASP A 79 -11.45 -9.49 -7.20
CA ASP A 79 -10.97 -9.99 -5.91
C ASP A 79 -9.61 -9.35 -5.54
N PHE A 80 -9.65 -8.36 -4.68
CA PHE A 80 -8.46 -7.66 -4.21
C PHE A 80 -8.57 -7.26 -2.73
N HIS A 81 -7.43 -6.99 -2.11
CA HIS A 81 -7.35 -6.38 -0.77
C HIS A 81 -6.57 -5.08 -0.84
N LEU A 82 -6.68 -4.27 0.22
CA LEU A 82 -6.01 -2.98 0.37
C LEU A 82 -5.05 -3.01 1.56
N ILE A 83 -3.90 -2.38 1.41
CA ILE A 83 -2.93 -2.20 2.48
C ILE A 83 -2.40 -0.78 2.52
N GLY A 84 -2.39 -0.18 3.70
CA GLY A 84 -1.72 1.07 3.97
C GLY A 84 -0.56 0.87 4.93
N VAL A 85 0.59 1.45 4.65
CA VAL A 85 1.76 1.35 5.51
C VAL A 85 2.26 2.75 5.86
N LEU A 86 2.22 3.08 7.14
CA LEU A 86 2.87 4.26 7.71
C LEU A 86 4.26 3.85 8.17
N VAL A 87 5.30 4.46 7.63
CA VAL A 87 6.67 4.32 8.12
C VAL A 87 7.04 5.59 8.88
N THR A 88 7.44 5.47 10.13
CA THR A 88 7.71 6.62 10.99
C THR A 88 8.99 6.44 11.81
N ASP A 89 9.69 7.54 12.06
CA ASP A 89 10.83 7.63 12.98
C ASP A 89 10.41 8.11 14.38
N VAL A 90 9.12 8.30 14.58
CA VAL A 90 8.48 8.64 15.87
C VAL A 90 7.84 7.39 16.45
N GLU A 91 7.93 7.19 17.75
CA GLU A 91 7.28 6.04 18.41
C GLU A 91 5.77 6.01 18.07
N PRO A 92 5.28 4.87 17.55
CA PRO A 92 3.89 4.76 17.13
C PRO A 92 2.92 4.90 18.28
N ASP A 93 1.79 5.55 17.99
CA ASP A 93 0.62 5.60 18.85
C ASP A 93 -0.48 4.74 18.22
N GLU A 94 -1.28 4.04 19.03
CA GLU A 94 -2.38 3.21 18.52
C GLU A 94 -3.31 3.99 17.59
N ARG A 95 -3.54 5.28 17.88
CA ARG A 95 -4.36 6.17 17.06
C ARG A 95 -3.83 6.39 15.65
N ASP A 96 -2.54 6.14 15.40
CA ASP A 96 -1.93 6.34 14.08
C ASP A 96 -2.60 5.52 12.98
N VAL A 97 -3.13 4.36 13.33
CA VAL A 97 -3.80 3.46 12.38
C VAL A 97 -5.25 3.15 12.73
N SER A 98 -5.63 3.13 14.01
CA SER A 98 -6.97 2.68 14.44
C SER A 98 -8.08 3.58 13.94
N LEU A 99 -7.91 4.90 13.99
CA LEU A 99 -8.91 5.87 13.53
C LEU A 99 -9.09 5.80 12.01
N SER A 100 -7.99 5.71 11.27
CA SER A 100 -8.00 5.56 9.82
C SER A 100 -8.63 4.23 9.40
N TYR A 101 -8.32 3.16 10.12
CA TYR A 101 -8.93 1.85 9.88
C TYR A 101 -10.46 1.89 10.07
N GLY A 102 -10.95 2.51 11.14
CA GLY A 102 -12.38 2.64 11.38
C GLY A 102 -13.12 3.35 10.24
N ARG A 103 -12.57 4.49 9.78
CA ARG A 103 -13.16 5.24 8.66
C ARG A 103 -13.10 4.49 7.33
N LEU A 104 -12.02 3.79 7.04
CA LEU A 104 -11.88 2.97 5.82
C LEU A 104 -12.81 1.77 5.84
N ARG A 105 -12.92 1.08 6.97
CA ARG A 105 -13.82 -0.06 7.14
C ARG A 105 -15.28 0.33 6.87
N ASP A 106 -15.70 1.52 7.30
CA ASP A 106 -17.06 2.00 7.08
C ASP A 106 -17.33 2.37 5.61
N HIS A 107 -16.28 2.70 4.85
CA HIS A 107 -16.37 3.03 3.43
C HIS A 107 -16.29 1.80 2.51
N VAL A 108 -15.45 0.85 2.86
CA VAL A 108 -15.15 -0.34 2.04
C VAL A 108 -16.08 -1.48 2.40
N LEU A 109 -16.86 -1.92 1.41
CA LEU A 109 -17.81 -3.02 1.59
C LEU A 109 -17.10 -4.38 1.62
N ASN A 110 -17.59 -5.29 2.51
CA ASN A 110 -17.22 -6.69 2.48
C ASN A 110 -17.44 -7.32 1.08
N PRO A 111 -16.55 -8.20 0.58
CA PRO A 111 -15.52 -8.94 1.31
C PRO A 111 -14.10 -8.38 1.21
N ILE A 112 -13.90 -7.15 0.77
CA ILE A 112 -12.54 -6.61 0.59
C ILE A 112 -11.85 -6.41 1.94
N GLY A 113 -10.70 -7.05 2.11
CA GLY A 113 -9.86 -6.91 3.30
C GLY A 113 -9.05 -5.62 3.26
N ILE A 114 -8.97 -4.94 4.41
CA ILE A 114 -8.11 -3.78 4.62
C ILE A 114 -7.11 -4.12 5.72
N LYS A 115 -5.85 -3.75 5.50
CA LYS A 115 -4.80 -3.79 6.51
C LYS A 115 -4.13 -2.43 6.61
N LEU A 116 -3.96 -1.93 7.81
CA LEU A 116 -3.14 -0.75 8.09
C LEU A 116 -2.04 -1.15 9.06
N LEU A 117 -0.81 -0.76 8.73
CA LEU A 117 0.38 -1.06 9.51
C LEU A 117 1.12 0.25 9.81
N ALA A 118 1.61 0.39 11.03
CA ALA A 118 2.60 1.39 11.38
C ALA A 118 3.94 0.68 11.64
N MET A 119 4.96 1.10 10.92
CA MET A 119 6.33 0.59 11.06
C MET A 119 7.19 1.66 11.69
N TYR A 120 7.82 1.31 12.81
CA TYR A 120 8.75 2.18 13.49
C TYR A 120 10.18 1.91 13.09
N LEU A 121 10.85 2.94 12.57
CA LEU A 121 12.29 2.92 12.32
C LEU A 121 12.95 3.91 13.29
N PRO A 122 13.68 3.44 14.33
CA PRO A 122 14.29 4.31 15.32
C PRO A 122 15.57 4.99 14.78
N ILE A 123 15.49 5.50 13.56
CA ILE A 123 16.53 6.20 12.83
C ILE A 123 15.88 7.42 12.22
N ARG A 124 16.48 8.60 12.37
CA ARG A 124 15.91 9.82 11.83
C ARG A 124 15.68 9.69 10.33
N LYS A 125 14.55 10.20 9.86
CA LYS A 125 14.13 10.14 8.46
C LYS A 125 15.18 10.76 7.52
N GLU A 126 15.86 11.79 7.96
CA GLU A 126 16.93 12.45 7.20
C GLU A 126 18.09 11.48 6.88
N ASP A 127 18.35 10.53 7.77
CA ASP A 127 19.46 9.58 7.65
C ASP A 127 19.10 8.35 6.80
N TRP A 128 17.83 8.15 6.42
CA TRP A 128 17.40 6.97 5.67
C TRP A 128 18.06 6.85 4.30
N LYS A 129 18.32 7.98 3.64
CA LYS A 129 18.96 8.00 2.32
C LYS A 129 20.38 7.44 2.36
N ASP A 130 21.12 7.77 3.40
CA ASP A 130 22.50 7.33 3.55
C ASP A 130 22.56 5.80 3.75
N ILE A 131 21.66 5.27 4.57
CA ILE A 131 21.55 3.82 4.81
C ILE A 131 21.17 3.06 3.53
N ILE A 132 20.27 3.60 2.73
CA ILE A 132 19.88 2.98 1.46
C ILE A 132 21.03 3.02 0.46
N ASN A 133 21.74 4.14 0.38
CA ASN A 133 22.86 4.31 -0.54
C ASN A 133 24.07 3.43 -0.19
N GLU A 134 24.42 3.30 1.10
CA GLU A 134 25.50 2.41 1.56
C GLU A 134 25.29 0.94 1.18
N ARG A 135 24.03 0.50 0.99
CA ARG A 135 23.73 -0.88 0.57
C ARG A 135 23.67 -1.06 -0.95
N ALA A 136 23.69 0.02 -1.71
CA ALA A 136 23.66 -0.02 -3.17
C ALA A 136 25.07 -0.04 -3.80
N GLU A 137 26.12 0.17 -3.00
CA GLU A 137 27.52 0.02 -3.37
C GLU A 137 28.06 -1.38 -3.00
#